data_249663a9139253083f352ff8052a7605
#
_entry.id   249663a9139253083f352ff8052a7605
#
_cell.length_a   1.000
_cell.length_b   1.000
_cell.length_c   1.000
_cell.angle_alpha   90.00
_cell.angle_beta   90.00
_cell.angle_gamma   90.00
#
_symmetry.space_group_name_H-M   'P 1'
#
loop_
_entity.id
_entity.type
_entity.pdbx_description
1 polymer ?
#
loop_
_entity_poly.entity_id
_entity_poly.type
_entity_poly.pdbx_seq_one_letter_code
_entity_poly.pdbx_strand_id
1 'polypeptide(L)'
;MTTSSGRGIGIRTAAGSDERSHGQLHVYDGDGKGKSQAALGVVLRTIGLGICEKKRTRVLLIRFLKGPGRAYAEDAAIEALQQGFPHLIDQVRTGRADFFTAEEVTRFDRQEAQRGWDIARGALASALYSVVVLDELNPVLDLGLLDAAEVVRTLAAKPAGMEVIATGRGAPRALVNLADLHSEMRAHQHESAADIGVEGIEIYTGEGKGKSTSALGKALQAIGKGISQDKSHRVLILQWLKGGSGYTEDSAIAALRESYPHLVDHLRSGRDAIVWRGQQQPIDYVEAERAWEIARAAIDSGLYKTVILDELNPTVDLELLSLIHISEPTRPY
;
A
#
# COMPACT_ATOMS: atom_id res chain seq x y z
N MET A 1 17.56 -14.29 -36.86
CA MET A 1 17.35 -12.86 -36.53
C MET A 1 16.02 -12.79 -35.80
N THR A 2 16.05 -12.90 -34.49
CA THR A 2 14.87 -12.80 -33.62
C THR A 2 14.96 -11.46 -32.89
N THR A 3 14.10 -10.55 -33.28
CA THR A 3 13.96 -9.23 -32.66
C THR A 3 13.35 -9.38 -31.27
N SER A 4 14.16 -9.16 -30.24
CA SER A 4 13.74 -8.99 -28.87
C SER A 4 12.95 -7.67 -28.77
N SER A 5 11.63 -7.75 -28.62
CA SER A 5 10.79 -6.60 -28.29
C SER A 5 11.07 -6.17 -26.85
N GLY A 6 11.81 -5.07 -26.67
CA GLY A 6 12.02 -4.43 -25.38
C GLY A 6 10.67 -3.99 -24.78
N ARG A 7 10.23 -4.65 -23.71
CA ARG A 7 9.07 -4.19 -22.91
C ARG A 7 9.54 -3.05 -22.01
N GLY A 8 9.16 -1.83 -22.38
CA GLY A 8 9.41 -0.65 -21.56
C GLY A 8 8.54 -0.68 -20.29
N ILE A 9 9.17 -0.46 -19.16
CA ILE A 9 8.47 -0.23 -17.88
C ILE A 9 7.94 1.20 -17.92
N GLY A 10 6.67 1.36 -18.32
CA GLY A 10 5.99 2.65 -18.33
C GLY A 10 5.32 2.91 -17.00
N ILE A 11 5.84 3.83 -16.21
CA ILE A 11 5.13 4.39 -15.07
C ILE A 11 4.23 5.50 -15.62
N ARG A 12 2.92 5.26 -15.68
CA ARG A 12 1.96 6.30 -16.07
C ARG A 12 1.83 7.30 -14.93
N THR A 13 2.19 8.55 -15.19
CA THR A 13 1.82 9.68 -14.34
C THR A 13 0.31 9.91 -14.44
N ALA A 14 -0.32 10.29 -13.34
CA ALA A 14 -1.77 10.46 -13.21
C ALA A 14 -2.33 11.74 -13.88
N ALA A 15 -1.63 12.31 -14.86
CA ALA A 15 -2.09 13.45 -15.64
C ALA A 15 -2.43 12.98 -17.06
N GLY A 16 -3.61 12.43 -17.24
CA GLY A 16 -4.08 12.05 -18.58
C GLY A 16 -5.43 11.37 -18.56
N SER A 17 -6.47 12.17 -18.86
CA SER A 17 -7.78 11.79 -19.40
C SER A 17 -8.71 10.87 -18.60
N ASP A 18 -9.86 11.32 -18.50
CA ASP A 18 -11.24 10.87 -18.23
C ASP A 18 -11.64 9.41 -18.59
N GLU A 19 -10.68 8.49 -18.77
CA GLU A 19 -10.95 7.08 -19.12
C GLU A 19 -11.08 6.13 -17.92
N ARG A 20 -11.02 6.62 -16.66
CA ARG A 20 -11.30 5.80 -15.48
C ARG A 20 -12.74 5.95 -15.01
N SER A 21 -13.70 5.65 -15.88
CA SER A 21 -15.11 5.58 -15.51
C SER A 21 -15.49 4.28 -14.79
N HIS A 22 -14.60 3.30 -14.72
CA HIS A 22 -14.87 1.98 -14.14
C HIS A 22 -13.93 1.71 -12.97
N GLY A 23 -14.48 1.62 -11.76
CA GLY A 23 -13.76 1.14 -10.59
C GLY A 23 -13.44 -0.35 -10.73
N GLN A 24 -12.25 -0.75 -10.34
CA GLN A 24 -11.71 -2.10 -10.51
C GLN A 24 -11.93 -2.96 -9.27
N LEU A 25 -11.97 -4.27 -9.45
CA LEU A 25 -11.82 -5.25 -8.37
C LEU A 25 -10.35 -5.69 -8.33
N HIS A 26 -9.66 -5.35 -7.23
CA HIS A 26 -8.29 -5.79 -6.98
C HIS A 26 -8.28 -6.94 -5.98
N VAL A 27 -7.54 -7.99 -6.27
CA VAL A 27 -7.29 -9.10 -5.34
C VAL A 27 -5.79 -9.18 -5.06
N TYR A 28 -5.42 -9.00 -3.80
CA TYR A 28 -4.06 -9.23 -3.31
C TYR A 28 -4.04 -10.54 -2.52
N ASP A 29 -3.30 -11.51 -3.02
CA ASP A 29 -3.26 -12.90 -2.52
C ASP A 29 -1.81 -13.38 -2.31
N GLY A 30 -1.65 -14.64 -1.93
CA GLY A 30 -0.36 -15.31 -1.78
C GLY A 30 0.20 -15.30 -0.36
N ASP A 31 1.32 -16.02 -0.18
CA ASP A 31 1.93 -16.24 1.14
C ASP A 31 2.83 -15.10 1.60
N GLY A 32 3.34 -14.28 0.67
CA GLY A 32 4.23 -13.17 0.96
C GLY A 32 3.56 -12.05 1.74
N LYS A 33 4.36 -11.20 2.35
CA LYS A 33 3.93 -9.95 2.99
C LYS A 33 3.54 -8.91 1.94
N GLY A 34 2.79 -7.88 2.34
CA GLY A 34 2.47 -6.75 1.46
C GLY A 34 0.98 -6.61 1.10
N LYS A 35 0.15 -7.64 1.26
CA LYS A 35 -1.27 -7.61 0.87
C LYS A 35 -2.07 -6.50 1.55
N SER A 36 -2.15 -6.53 2.88
CA SER A 36 -2.84 -5.48 3.65
C SER A 36 -2.15 -4.12 3.49
N GLN A 37 -0.80 -4.09 3.38
CA GLN A 37 -0.07 -2.87 3.09
C GLN A 37 -0.48 -2.27 1.73
N ALA A 38 -0.63 -3.09 0.68
CA ALA A 38 -1.09 -2.61 -0.62
C ALA A 38 -2.49 -1.97 -0.52
N ALA A 39 -3.41 -2.60 0.21
CA ALA A 39 -4.73 -2.05 0.47
C ALA A 39 -4.66 -0.72 1.26
N LEU A 40 -3.86 -0.65 2.30
CA LEU A 40 -3.64 0.58 3.09
C LEU A 40 -3.01 1.70 2.25
N GLY A 41 -2.11 1.38 1.33
CA GLY A 41 -1.55 2.35 0.39
C GLY A 41 -2.61 2.91 -0.56
N VAL A 42 -3.58 2.10 -1.01
CA VAL A 42 -4.73 2.61 -1.78
C VAL A 42 -5.62 3.50 -0.92
N VAL A 43 -5.87 3.12 0.34
CA VAL A 43 -6.60 3.98 1.31
C VAL A 43 -5.94 5.34 1.41
N LEU A 44 -4.61 5.39 1.64
CA LEU A 44 -3.86 6.63 1.77
C LEU A 44 -3.98 7.51 0.50
N ARG A 45 -3.83 6.91 -0.69
CA ARG A 45 -3.98 7.60 -1.97
C ARG A 45 -5.38 8.16 -2.17
N THR A 46 -6.40 7.39 -1.81
CA THR A 46 -7.80 7.81 -1.98
C THR A 46 -8.15 8.95 -1.03
N ILE A 47 -7.69 8.90 0.22
CA ILE A 47 -7.85 10.02 1.17
C ILE A 47 -7.13 11.26 0.62
N GLY A 48 -5.89 11.12 0.17
CA GLY A 48 -5.12 12.20 -0.41
C GLY A 48 -5.82 12.83 -1.62
N LEU A 49 -6.43 12.01 -2.50
CA LEU A 49 -7.24 12.50 -3.61
C LEU A 49 -8.44 13.32 -3.11
N GLY A 50 -9.12 12.86 -2.07
CA GLY A 50 -10.23 13.59 -1.45
C GLY A 50 -9.81 14.94 -0.87
N ILE A 51 -8.62 15.00 -0.28
CA ILE A 51 -8.06 16.24 0.29
C ILE A 51 -7.70 17.23 -0.82
N CYS A 52 -6.96 16.80 -1.86
CA CYS A 52 -6.44 17.72 -2.89
C CYS A 52 -7.50 18.14 -3.91
N GLU A 53 -8.37 17.24 -4.35
CA GLU A 53 -9.33 17.53 -5.42
C GLU A 53 -10.71 17.94 -4.89
N LYS A 54 -10.95 17.90 -3.58
CA LYS A 54 -12.26 18.14 -2.94
C LYS A 54 -13.38 17.33 -3.59
N LYS A 55 -13.03 16.22 -4.25
CA LYS A 55 -13.99 15.27 -4.83
C LYS A 55 -14.65 14.47 -3.72
N ARG A 56 -15.86 13.99 -3.97
CA ARG A 56 -16.57 13.06 -3.08
C ARG A 56 -15.89 11.67 -3.17
N THR A 57 -14.65 11.56 -2.69
CA THR A 57 -13.99 10.29 -2.49
C THR A 57 -14.15 9.87 -1.03
N ARG A 58 -14.76 8.73 -0.79
CA ARG A 58 -14.91 8.16 0.55
C ARG A 58 -14.45 6.71 0.51
N VAL A 59 -13.69 6.32 1.51
CA VAL A 59 -13.20 4.96 1.68
C VAL A 59 -13.96 4.27 2.80
N LEU A 60 -14.36 3.02 2.58
CA LEU A 60 -14.73 2.11 3.66
C LEU A 60 -13.65 1.04 3.80
N LEU A 61 -13.03 0.97 4.98
CA LEU A 61 -12.07 -0.07 5.33
C LEU A 61 -12.71 -1.07 6.28
N ILE A 62 -13.02 -2.27 5.79
CA ILE A 62 -13.50 -3.40 6.59
C ILE A 62 -12.35 -4.35 6.78
N ARG A 63 -12.00 -4.62 8.04
CA ARG A 63 -10.95 -5.55 8.42
C ARG A 63 -11.55 -6.77 9.09
N PHE A 64 -11.63 -7.86 8.35
CA PHE A 64 -12.09 -9.15 8.85
C PHE A 64 -11.01 -9.80 9.70
N LEU A 65 -11.42 -10.71 10.61
CA LEU A 65 -10.51 -11.47 11.48
C LEU A 65 -9.57 -10.59 12.33
N LYS A 66 -9.96 -9.32 12.52
CA LYS A 66 -9.19 -8.29 13.25
C LYS A 66 -10.05 -7.60 14.30
N GLY A 67 -10.71 -8.37 15.14
CA GLY A 67 -11.63 -7.91 16.18
C GLY A 67 -11.03 -6.92 17.18
N PRO A 68 -11.86 -6.30 18.02
CA PRO A 68 -11.40 -5.39 19.08
C PRO A 68 -10.52 -6.13 20.08
N GLY A 69 -9.65 -5.41 20.79
CA GLY A 69 -8.73 -5.96 21.80
C GLY A 69 -7.30 -6.18 21.32
N ARG A 70 -7.05 -6.15 20.01
CA ARG A 70 -5.71 -6.13 19.43
C ARG A 70 -5.45 -4.81 18.72
N ALA A 71 -4.35 -4.13 19.08
CA ALA A 71 -3.89 -2.95 18.40
C ALA A 71 -3.07 -3.33 17.15
N TYR A 72 -3.33 -2.65 16.05
CA TYR A 72 -2.53 -2.76 14.83
C TYR A 72 -1.76 -1.47 14.62
N ALA A 73 -0.58 -1.59 14.04
CA ALA A 73 0.33 -0.46 13.89
C ALA A 73 -0.30 0.73 13.13
N GLU A 74 -1.11 0.45 12.12
CA GLU A 74 -1.79 1.46 11.29
C GLU A 74 -2.96 2.18 11.97
N ASP A 75 -3.53 1.62 13.06
CA ASP A 75 -4.77 2.13 13.66
C ASP A 75 -4.67 3.61 14.01
N ALA A 76 -3.62 4.01 14.70
CA ALA A 76 -3.45 5.40 15.13
C ALA A 76 -3.30 6.39 13.97
N ALA A 77 -2.64 5.99 12.88
CA ALA A 77 -2.52 6.84 11.69
C ALA A 77 -3.84 6.96 10.93
N ILE A 78 -4.61 5.88 10.85
CA ILE A 78 -5.96 5.90 10.26
C ILE A 78 -6.89 6.75 11.11
N GLU A 79 -6.86 6.63 12.43
CA GLU A 79 -7.65 7.45 13.35
C GLU A 79 -7.30 8.94 13.25
N ALA A 80 -6.02 9.28 13.12
CA ALA A 80 -5.58 10.65 12.91
C ALA A 80 -6.14 11.23 11.60
N LEU A 81 -6.10 10.47 10.51
CA LEU A 81 -6.71 10.86 9.23
C LEU A 81 -8.23 10.98 9.34
N GLN A 82 -8.88 10.07 10.06
CA GLN A 82 -10.32 10.11 10.27
C GLN A 82 -10.76 11.30 11.11
N GLN A 83 -9.99 11.68 12.13
CA GLN A 83 -10.26 12.87 12.95
C GLN A 83 -10.12 14.16 12.13
N GLY A 84 -9.07 14.25 11.30
CA GLY A 84 -8.86 15.40 10.42
C GLY A 84 -9.87 15.47 9.26
N PHE A 85 -10.29 14.33 8.74
CA PHE A 85 -11.13 14.20 7.54
C PHE A 85 -12.23 13.15 7.71
N PRO A 86 -13.20 13.36 8.64
CA PRO A 86 -14.20 12.34 8.98
C PRO A 86 -15.12 11.95 7.83
N HIS A 87 -15.19 12.77 6.78
CA HIS A 87 -16.01 12.53 5.60
C HIS A 87 -15.28 11.68 4.53
N LEU A 88 -13.98 11.40 4.69
CA LEU A 88 -13.18 10.67 3.69
C LEU A 88 -12.98 9.19 4.03
N ILE A 89 -13.07 8.79 5.28
CA ILE A 89 -12.82 7.40 5.68
C ILE A 89 -13.74 6.94 6.80
N ASP A 90 -14.28 5.75 6.62
CA ASP A 90 -14.88 4.93 7.67
C ASP A 90 -14.09 3.63 7.83
N GLN A 91 -14.00 3.14 9.06
CA GLN A 91 -13.37 1.85 9.33
C GLN A 91 -14.24 0.97 10.23
N VAL A 92 -14.22 -0.33 9.93
CA VAL A 92 -14.91 -1.35 10.72
C VAL A 92 -13.98 -2.53 10.91
N ARG A 93 -13.97 -3.10 12.11
CA ARG A 93 -13.23 -4.33 12.44
C ARG A 93 -14.21 -5.38 12.86
N THR A 94 -14.00 -6.62 12.41
CA THR A 94 -14.82 -7.77 12.74
C THR A 94 -13.96 -8.98 13.09
N GLY A 95 -14.52 -9.93 13.83
CA GLY A 95 -13.84 -11.11 14.30
C GLY A 95 -13.36 -10.99 15.75
N ARG A 96 -12.60 -11.97 16.19
CA ARG A 96 -11.93 -11.98 17.50
C ARG A 96 -10.51 -11.41 17.40
N ALA A 97 -9.92 -11.12 18.57
CA ALA A 97 -8.56 -10.58 18.64
C ALA A 97 -7.47 -11.63 18.35
N ASP A 98 -7.76 -12.89 18.65
CA ASP A 98 -6.80 -13.99 18.57
C ASP A 98 -6.81 -14.65 17.20
N PHE A 99 -5.66 -15.18 16.79
CA PHE A 99 -5.56 -16.05 15.62
C PHE A 99 -6.20 -17.41 15.93
N PHE A 100 -6.75 -18.04 14.91
CA PHE A 100 -7.35 -19.37 15.01
C PHE A 100 -7.18 -20.17 13.71
N THR A 101 -7.25 -21.47 13.82
CA THR A 101 -7.21 -22.42 12.72
C THR A 101 -8.61 -22.78 12.25
N ALA A 102 -8.72 -23.54 11.15
CA ALA A 102 -10.01 -23.98 10.62
C ALA A 102 -10.79 -24.84 11.62
N GLU A 103 -10.08 -25.65 12.45
CA GLU A 103 -10.68 -26.52 13.48
C GLU A 103 -11.25 -25.73 14.67
N GLU A 104 -10.77 -24.51 14.86
CA GLU A 104 -11.17 -23.63 15.97
C GLU A 104 -12.29 -22.66 15.59
N VAL A 105 -12.81 -22.76 14.38
CA VAL A 105 -13.91 -21.92 13.88
C VAL A 105 -15.17 -22.13 14.73
N THR A 106 -15.71 -21.03 15.25
CA THR A 106 -16.89 -21.01 16.08
C THR A 106 -18.08 -20.32 15.37
N ARG A 107 -19.26 -20.41 16.00
CA ARG A 107 -20.44 -19.66 15.56
C ARG A 107 -20.18 -18.13 15.60
N PHE A 108 -19.43 -17.66 16.59
CA PHE A 108 -19.09 -16.24 16.71
C PHE A 108 -18.29 -15.75 15.49
N ASP A 109 -17.32 -16.52 15.01
CA ASP A 109 -16.49 -16.15 13.85
C ASP A 109 -17.35 -15.99 12.59
N ARG A 110 -18.32 -16.91 12.39
CA ARG A 110 -19.29 -16.83 11.28
C ARG A 110 -20.19 -15.60 11.40
N GLN A 111 -20.67 -15.28 12.60
CA GLN A 111 -21.50 -14.10 12.84
C GLN A 111 -20.74 -12.81 12.59
N GLU A 112 -19.49 -12.72 13.03
CA GLU A 112 -18.65 -11.55 12.81
C GLU A 112 -18.26 -11.39 11.32
N ALA A 113 -17.94 -12.47 10.64
CA ALA A 113 -17.73 -12.45 9.19
C ALA A 113 -18.98 -11.98 8.45
N GLN A 114 -20.16 -12.48 8.82
CA GLN A 114 -21.44 -12.08 8.25
C GLN A 114 -21.73 -10.60 8.54
N ARG A 115 -21.48 -10.11 9.75
CA ARG A 115 -21.63 -8.69 10.11
C ARG A 115 -20.76 -7.79 9.22
N GLY A 116 -19.50 -8.16 9.02
CA GLY A 116 -18.60 -7.42 8.13
C GLY A 116 -19.10 -7.43 6.68
N TRP A 117 -19.59 -8.58 6.22
CA TRP A 117 -20.11 -8.71 4.87
C TRP A 117 -21.41 -7.95 4.65
N ASP A 118 -22.31 -7.92 5.63
CA ASP A 118 -23.55 -7.12 5.55
C ASP A 118 -23.26 -5.63 5.44
N ILE A 119 -22.24 -5.14 6.17
CA ILE A 119 -21.77 -3.76 6.04
C ILE A 119 -21.19 -3.52 4.62
N ALA A 120 -20.40 -4.47 4.08
CA ALA A 120 -19.87 -4.38 2.73
C ALA A 120 -20.98 -4.32 1.69
N ARG A 121 -21.99 -5.19 1.78
CA ARG A 121 -23.17 -5.20 0.88
C ARG A 121 -23.92 -3.87 0.94
N GLY A 122 -24.13 -3.34 2.14
CA GLY A 122 -24.76 -2.02 2.33
C GLY A 122 -23.97 -0.90 1.66
N ALA A 123 -22.64 -0.93 1.79
CA ALA A 123 -21.76 0.04 1.15
C ALA A 123 -21.79 -0.06 -0.38
N LEU A 124 -21.74 -1.27 -0.93
CA LEU A 124 -21.87 -1.52 -2.38
C LEU A 124 -23.21 -0.99 -2.92
N ALA A 125 -24.30 -1.21 -2.18
CA ALA A 125 -25.64 -0.76 -2.61
C ALA A 125 -25.84 0.76 -2.47
N SER A 126 -25.17 1.41 -1.51
CA SER A 126 -25.36 2.84 -1.20
C SER A 126 -24.70 3.80 -2.19
N ALA A 127 -23.69 3.34 -2.93
CA ALA A 127 -22.83 4.16 -3.78
C ALA A 127 -22.20 5.38 -3.05
N LEU A 128 -22.11 5.33 -1.72
CA LEU A 128 -21.53 6.40 -0.90
C LEU A 128 -20.00 6.38 -0.92
N TYR A 129 -19.42 5.24 -1.24
CA TYR A 129 -17.97 5.00 -1.20
C TYR A 129 -17.44 4.88 -2.62
N SER A 130 -16.31 5.50 -2.88
CA SER A 130 -15.55 5.31 -4.11
C SER A 130 -14.61 4.11 -4.04
N VAL A 131 -14.18 3.76 -2.82
CA VAL A 131 -13.30 2.61 -2.56
C VAL A 131 -13.84 1.82 -1.37
N VAL A 132 -13.96 0.51 -1.52
CA VAL A 132 -14.26 -0.43 -0.42
C VAL A 132 -13.12 -1.42 -0.30
N VAL A 133 -12.48 -1.43 0.87
CA VAL A 133 -11.40 -2.37 1.20
C VAL A 133 -11.96 -3.47 2.08
N LEU A 134 -11.79 -4.70 1.66
CA LEU A 134 -12.19 -5.94 2.32
C LEU A 134 -10.91 -6.69 2.76
N ASP A 135 -10.26 -6.15 3.80
CA ASP A 135 -8.98 -6.68 4.28
C ASP A 135 -9.21 -8.00 5.04
N GLU A 136 -8.45 -9.04 4.69
CA GLU A 136 -8.61 -10.45 5.12
C GLU A 136 -9.94 -11.10 4.68
N LEU A 137 -10.54 -10.66 3.56
CA LEU A 137 -11.71 -11.36 2.98
C LEU A 137 -11.33 -12.74 2.45
N ASN A 138 -10.16 -12.88 1.80
CA ASN A 138 -9.76 -14.14 1.20
C ASN A 138 -9.72 -15.30 2.22
N PRO A 139 -9.08 -15.15 3.41
CA PRO A 139 -9.13 -16.20 4.43
C PRO A 139 -10.54 -16.45 4.99
N VAL A 140 -11.39 -15.44 5.06
CA VAL A 140 -12.80 -15.63 5.46
C VAL A 140 -13.53 -16.57 4.50
N LEU A 141 -13.24 -16.45 3.20
CA LEU A 141 -13.80 -17.33 2.18
C LEU A 141 -13.16 -18.71 2.20
N ASP A 142 -11.86 -18.79 2.37
CA ASP A 142 -11.10 -20.05 2.46
C ASP A 142 -11.52 -20.90 3.68
N LEU A 143 -11.75 -20.24 4.82
CA LEU A 143 -12.29 -20.87 6.04
C LEU A 143 -13.79 -21.20 5.98
N GLY A 144 -14.48 -20.89 4.88
CA GLY A 144 -15.90 -21.12 4.72
C GLY A 144 -16.77 -20.37 5.74
N LEU A 145 -16.34 -19.19 6.19
CA LEU A 145 -17.11 -18.33 7.11
C LEU A 145 -18.24 -17.59 6.38
N LEU A 146 -18.07 -17.36 5.06
CA LEU A 146 -19.07 -16.81 4.15
C LEU A 146 -19.24 -17.71 2.94
N ASP A 147 -20.39 -17.63 2.28
CA ASP A 147 -20.61 -18.29 0.99
C ASP A 147 -19.84 -17.57 -0.12
N ALA A 148 -18.76 -18.18 -0.60
CA ALA A 148 -17.92 -17.62 -1.65
C ALA A 148 -18.69 -17.34 -2.96
N ALA A 149 -19.69 -18.15 -3.30
CA ALA A 149 -20.48 -17.93 -4.51
C ALA A 149 -21.39 -16.69 -4.39
N GLU A 150 -21.96 -16.46 -3.22
CA GLU A 150 -22.74 -15.25 -2.92
C GLU A 150 -21.84 -14.00 -2.95
N VAL A 151 -20.67 -14.06 -2.31
CA VAL A 151 -19.70 -12.95 -2.31
C VAL A 151 -19.27 -12.60 -3.74
N VAL A 152 -18.90 -13.58 -4.55
CA VAL A 152 -18.46 -13.37 -5.94
C VAL A 152 -19.60 -12.77 -6.78
N ARG A 153 -20.83 -13.27 -6.65
CA ARG A 153 -21.99 -12.69 -7.37
C ARG A 153 -22.22 -11.22 -6.97
N THR A 154 -22.11 -10.91 -5.69
CA THR A 154 -22.31 -9.54 -5.19
C THR A 154 -21.22 -8.60 -5.71
N LEU A 155 -19.96 -9.04 -5.68
CA LEU A 155 -18.83 -8.24 -6.20
C LEU A 155 -18.90 -8.07 -7.72
N ALA A 156 -19.39 -9.06 -8.46
CA ALA A 156 -19.63 -8.93 -9.90
C ALA A 156 -20.68 -7.86 -10.24
N ALA A 157 -21.62 -7.60 -9.33
CA ALA A 157 -22.66 -6.59 -9.48
C ALA A 157 -22.31 -5.24 -8.82
N LYS A 158 -21.07 -5.03 -8.40
CA LYS A 158 -20.65 -3.76 -7.78
C LYS A 158 -20.92 -2.56 -8.69
N PRO A 159 -21.16 -1.36 -8.15
CA PRO A 159 -21.27 -0.14 -8.96
C PRO A 159 -20.04 0.07 -9.86
N ALA A 160 -20.27 0.45 -11.11
CA ALA A 160 -19.19 0.58 -12.11
C ALA A 160 -18.08 1.54 -11.70
N GLY A 161 -18.40 2.64 -10.99
CA GLY A 161 -17.40 3.63 -10.52
C GLY A 161 -16.73 3.28 -9.20
N MET A 162 -17.10 2.18 -8.54
CA MET A 162 -16.56 1.81 -7.23
C MET A 162 -15.39 0.85 -7.37
N GLU A 163 -14.27 1.18 -6.74
CA GLU A 163 -13.12 0.29 -6.62
C GLU A 163 -13.28 -0.61 -5.38
N VAL A 164 -13.02 -1.90 -5.54
CA VAL A 164 -13.07 -2.87 -4.43
C VAL A 164 -11.73 -3.58 -4.33
N ILE A 165 -11.23 -3.73 -3.11
CA ILE A 165 -9.95 -4.36 -2.84
C ILE A 165 -10.16 -5.50 -1.86
N ALA A 166 -9.88 -6.73 -2.26
CA ALA A 166 -9.89 -7.91 -1.39
C ALA A 166 -8.45 -8.34 -1.10
N THR A 167 -8.16 -8.66 0.16
CA THR A 167 -6.84 -9.13 0.57
C THR A 167 -6.88 -10.40 1.37
N GLY A 168 -5.72 -11.03 1.51
CA GLY A 168 -5.49 -12.17 2.37
C GLY A 168 -4.95 -13.38 1.59
N ARG A 169 -4.66 -14.47 2.29
CA ARG A 169 -4.27 -15.73 1.69
C ARG A 169 -5.48 -16.53 1.24
N GLY A 170 -5.31 -17.42 0.28
CA GLY A 170 -6.34 -18.40 -0.08
C GLY A 170 -7.51 -17.80 -0.85
N ALA A 171 -7.28 -16.82 -1.73
CA ALA A 171 -8.33 -16.27 -2.58
C ALA A 171 -8.99 -17.37 -3.41
N PRO A 172 -10.33 -17.56 -3.33
CA PRO A 172 -11.01 -18.54 -4.16
C PRO A 172 -10.81 -18.26 -5.65
N ARG A 173 -10.61 -19.30 -6.45
CA ARG A 173 -10.37 -19.16 -7.90
C ARG A 173 -11.46 -18.34 -8.61
N ALA A 174 -12.70 -18.45 -8.15
CA ALA A 174 -13.82 -17.67 -8.72
C ALA A 174 -13.63 -16.16 -8.47
N LEU A 175 -13.11 -15.76 -7.30
CA LEU A 175 -12.80 -14.37 -6.98
C LEU A 175 -11.61 -13.87 -7.81
N VAL A 176 -10.56 -14.68 -7.94
CA VAL A 176 -9.40 -14.34 -8.77
C VAL A 176 -9.80 -14.18 -10.24
N ASN A 177 -10.65 -15.05 -10.77
CA ASN A 177 -11.14 -14.97 -12.15
C ASN A 177 -12.05 -13.74 -12.40
N LEU A 178 -12.72 -13.23 -11.37
CA LEU A 178 -13.53 -12.02 -11.44
C LEU A 178 -12.70 -10.74 -11.39
N ALA A 179 -11.50 -10.80 -10.79
CA ALA A 179 -10.67 -9.63 -10.53
C ALA A 179 -10.18 -8.96 -11.81
N ASP A 180 -10.26 -7.64 -11.87
CA ASP A 180 -9.61 -6.81 -12.90
C ASP A 180 -8.09 -6.77 -12.70
N LEU A 181 -7.64 -6.88 -11.44
CA LEU A 181 -6.24 -6.97 -11.05
C LEU A 181 -6.06 -8.04 -9.98
N HIS A 182 -5.25 -9.03 -10.27
CA HIS A 182 -4.77 -10.01 -9.29
C HIS A 182 -3.24 -9.86 -9.12
N SER A 183 -2.80 -9.66 -7.89
CA SER A 183 -1.37 -9.64 -7.53
C SER A 183 -1.10 -10.69 -6.47
N GLU A 184 -0.32 -11.70 -6.84
CA GLU A 184 0.16 -12.72 -5.92
C GLU A 184 1.44 -12.23 -5.24
N MET A 185 1.40 -12.07 -3.91
CA MET A 185 2.56 -11.73 -3.10
C MET A 185 3.29 -13.00 -2.71
N ARG A 186 4.47 -13.23 -3.30
CA ARG A 186 5.32 -14.39 -3.01
C ARG A 186 6.47 -13.99 -2.12
N ALA A 187 6.74 -14.77 -1.10
CA ALA A 187 7.92 -14.61 -0.28
C ALA A 187 9.07 -15.41 -0.92
N HIS A 188 10.12 -14.70 -1.35
CA HIS A 188 11.36 -15.34 -1.82
C HIS A 188 12.31 -15.65 -0.65
N GLN A 189 12.27 -14.84 0.41
CA GLN A 189 12.95 -15.06 1.68
C GLN A 189 11.99 -14.72 2.81
N HIS A 190 11.86 -15.64 3.77
CA HIS A 190 11.24 -15.36 5.05
C HIS A 190 12.34 -15.22 6.07
N GLU A 191 12.48 -14.03 6.62
CA GLU A 191 13.33 -13.86 7.80
C GLU A 191 12.70 -14.57 8.99
N SER A 192 13.46 -15.44 9.63
CA SER A 192 13.43 -15.50 11.06
C SER A 192 14.21 -14.27 11.55
N ALA A 193 13.54 -13.34 12.22
CA ALA A 193 14.10 -12.06 12.70
C ALA A 193 15.31 -12.21 13.65
N ALA A 194 15.87 -13.39 13.80
CA ALA A 194 16.92 -13.75 14.74
C ALA A 194 18.34 -13.63 14.16
N ASP A 195 18.51 -13.61 12.83
CA ASP A 195 19.86 -13.92 12.29
C ASP A 195 20.70 -12.73 11.82
N ILE A 196 20.18 -11.51 11.72
CA ILE A 196 20.98 -10.40 11.14
C ILE A 196 21.11 -9.14 12.00
N GLY A 197 20.61 -9.08 13.21
CA GLY A 197 20.84 -7.94 14.13
C GLY A 197 20.43 -6.55 13.59
N VAL A 198 19.86 -6.48 12.40
CA VAL A 198 19.30 -5.30 11.75
C VAL A 198 17.80 -5.52 11.64
N GLU A 199 16.97 -4.61 12.11
CA GLU A 199 15.54 -4.62 11.84
C GLU A 199 15.35 -4.71 10.32
N GLY A 200 14.73 -5.79 9.86
CA GLY A 200 14.81 -6.36 8.52
C GLY A 200 14.58 -5.42 7.35
N ILE A 201 15.27 -5.68 6.26
CA ILE A 201 15.06 -5.06 4.95
C ILE A 201 13.92 -5.81 4.24
N GLU A 202 12.86 -5.09 3.84
CA GLU A 202 11.78 -5.63 3.03
C GLU A 202 11.89 -5.09 1.59
N ILE A 203 11.99 -5.99 0.61
CA ILE A 203 12.09 -5.63 -0.81
C ILE A 203 10.82 -6.08 -1.53
N TYR A 204 10.13 -5.11 -2.15
CA TYR A 204 8.99 -5.36 -3.02
C TYR A 204 9.42 -5.19 -4.47
N THR A 205 9.47 -6.28 -5.23
CA THR A 205 9.91 -6.29 -6.62
C THR A 205 8.96 -7.13 -7.49
N GLY A 206 9.15 -7.12 -8.80
CA GLY A 206 8.37 -7.87 -9.78
C GLY A 206 7.56 -6.97 -10.71
N GLU A 207 6.93 -7.56 -11.72
CA GLU A 207 6.18 -6.84 -12.76
C GLU A 207 4.76 -6.44 -12.33
N GLY A 208 4.19 -7.12 -11.32
CA GLY A 208 2.83 -6.88 -10.83
C GLY A 208 2.64 -5.49 -10.21
N LYS A 209 1.40 -5.07 -10.10
CA LYS A 209 1.03 -3.85 -9.37
C LYS A 209 1.01 -4.08 -7.86
N GLY A 210 1.17 -3.02 -7.08
CA GLY A 210 1.09 -3.07 -5.61
C GLY A 210 2.39 -2.71 -4.88
N LYS A 211 3.54 -2.65 -5.55
CA LYS A 211 4.85 -2.35 -4.92
C LYS A 211 4.86 -1.03 -4.18
N SER A 212 4.67 0.08 -4.87
CA SER A 212 4.61 1.42 -4.25
C SER A 212 3.45 1.55 -3.26
N THR A 213 2.30 0.93 -3.55
CA THR A 213 1.18 0.91 -2.60
C THR A 213 1.50 0.13 -1.33
N SER A 214 2.23 -0.99 -1.42
CA SER A 214 2.72 -1.72 -0.24
C SER A 214 3.72 -0.88 0.56
N ALA A 215 4.63 -0.19 -0.11
CA ALA A 215 5.58 0.72 0.54
C ALA A 215 4.87 1.85 1.29
N LEU A 216 3.85 2.48 0.68
CA LEU A 216 3.03 3.51 1.32
C LEU A 216 2.21 2.97 2.49
N GLY A 217 1.64 1.77 2.37
CA GLY A 217 0.96 1.11 3.48
C GLY A 217 1.91 0.77 4.64
N LYS A 218 3.15 0.38 4.34
CA LYS A 218 4.19 0.20 5.35
C LYS A 218 4.54 1.52 6.03
N ALA A 219 4.62 2.62 5.26
CA ALA A 219 4.81 3.96 5.83
C ALA A 219 3.67 4.32 6.78
N LEU A 220 2.41 4.08 6.40
CA LEU A 220 1.25 4.32 7.26
C LEU A 220 1.32 3.53 8.58
N GLN A 221 1.72 2.24 8.51
CA GLN A 221 1.95 1.42 9.70
C GLN A 221 3.06 1.98 10.59
N ALA A 222 4.16 2.41 10.00
CA ALA A 222 5.28 2.98 10.74
C ALA A 222 4.92 4.32 11.40
N ILE A 223 4.18 5.19 10.71
CA ILE A 223 3.65 6.44 11.27
C ILE A 223 2.70 6.14 12.43
N GLY A 224 1.81 5.17 12.28
CA GLY A 224 0.89 4.75 13.34
C GLY A 224 1.61 4.23 14.59
N LYS A 225 2.73 3.50 14.44
CA LYS A 225 3.61 3.15 15.58
C LYS A 225 4.18 4.38 16.26
N GLY A 226 4.64 5.36 15.49
CA GLY A 226 5.15 6.62 16.02
C GLY A 226 4.11 7.40 16.82
N ILE A 227 2.85 7.37 16.37
CA ILE A 227 1.75 8.04 17.08
C ILE A 227 1.38 7.32 18.37
N SER A 228 1.25 5.97 18.34
CA SER A 228 0.63 5.19 19.42
C SER A 228 1.61 4.60 20.42
N GLN A 229 2.84 4.28 20.01
CA GLN A 229 3.75 3.46 20.81
C GLN A 229 5.07 4.13 21.12
N ASP A 230 5.72 4.72 20.12
CA ASP A 230 7.07 5.27 20.24
C ASP A 230 7.22 6.57 19.44
N LYS A 231 7.14 7.69 20.13
CA LYS A 231 7.30 9.03 19.53
C LYS A 231 8.64 9.25 18.85
N SER A 232 9.64 8.42 19.11
CA SER A 232 10.94 8.43 18.43
C SER A 232 10.91 7.68 17.08
N HIS A 233 9.81 7.00 16.74
CA HIS A 233 9.68 6.22 15.51
C HIS A 233 9.45 7.11 14.28
N ARG A 234 10.50 7.85 13.89
CA ARG A 234 10.47 8.69 12.69
C ARG A 234 10.50 7.83 11.43
N VAL A 235 9.81 8.32 10.41
CA VAL A 235 9.68 7.68 9.11
C VAL A 235 10.19 8.63 8.04
N LEU A 236 11.11 8.17 7.19
CA LEU A 236 11.46 8.83 5.94
C LEU A 236 10.78 8.11 4.77
N ILE A 237 10.08 8.85 3.94
CA ILE A 237 9.56 8.38 2.65
C ILE A 237 10.32 9.11 1.56
N LEU A 238 11.13 8.40 0.80
CA LEU A 238 11.90 8.93 -0.31
C LEU A 238 11.50 8.21 -1.60
N GLN A 239 11.06 8.99 -2.59
CA GLN A 239 10.54 8.48 -3.85
C GLN A 239 11.39 9.00 -5.01
N TRP A 240 12.08 8.09 -5.71
CA TRP A 240 12.81 8.39 -6.94
C TRP A 240 11.86 8.48 -8.14
N LEU A 241 12.33 9.09 -9.23
CA LEU A 241 11.62 9.17 -10.51
C LEU A 241 10.20 9.78 -10.41
N LYS A 242 9.97 10.59 -9.38
CA LYS A 242 8.67 11.20 -9.07
C LYS A 242 8.79 12.71 -8.78
N GLY A 243 9.57 13.43 -9.60
CA GLY A 243 9.79 14.87 -9.42
C GLY A 243 8.59 15.76 -9.76
N GLY A 244 7.59 15.22 -10.46
CA GLY A 244 6.38 15.97 -10.83
C GLY A 244 5.41 16.21 -9.68
N SER A 245 4.32 16.92 -9.99
CA SER A 245 3.18 17.15 -9.10
C SER A 245 2.04 16.16 -9.42
N GLY A 246 1.05 16.08 -8.53
CA GLY A 246 -0.20 15.32 -8.78
C GLY A 246 -0.20 13.89 -8.23
N TYR A 247 0.72 13.55 -7.36
CA TYR A 247 0.64 12.31 -6.60
C TYR A 247 -0.33 12.48 -5.44
N THR A 248 -1.39 11.69 -5.45
CA THR A 248 -2.51 11.87 -4.52
C THR A 248 -2.12 11.56 -3.08
N GLU A 249 -1.20 10.63 -2.85
CA GLU A 249 -0.67 10.31 -1.53
C GLU A 249 -0.03 11.49 -0.81
N ASP A 250 0.49 12.48 -1.54
CA ASP A 250 1.17 13.64 -0.96
C ASP A 250 0.29 14.43 0.01
N SER A 251 -0.98 14.63 -0.36
CA SER A 251 -1.90 15.41 0.48
C SER A 251 -2.23 14.70 1.79
N ALA A 252 -2.36 13.36 1.77
CA ALA A 252 -2.59 12.59 2.99
C ALA A 252 -1.34 12.53 3.88
N ILE A 253 -0.15 12.38 3.27
CA ILE A 253 1.12 12.41 4.01
C ILE A 253 1.35 13.80 4.60
N ALA A 254 1.05 14.88 3.86
CA ALA A 254 1.16 16.25 4.33
C ALA A 254 0.24 16.50 5.53
N ALA A 255 -0.99 16.02 5.51
CA ALA A 255 -1.93 16.12 6.62
C ALA A 255 -1.42 15.39 7.88
N LEU A 256 -0.84 14.19 7.73
CA LEU A 256 -0.20 13.48 8.83
C LEU A 256 1.03 14.24 9.35
N ARG A 257 1.82 14.81 8.45
CA ARG A 257 3.00 15.62 8.81
C ARG A 257 2.61 16.91 9.53
N GLU A 258 1.53 17.57 9.15
CA GLU A 258 1.03 18.75 9.82
C GLU A 258 0.63 18.43 11.27
N SER A 259 -0.08 17.32 11.48
CA SER A 259 -0.49 16.86 12.81
C SER A 259 0.68 16.33 13.66
N TYR A 260 1.67 15.72 13.01
CA TYR A 260 2.81 15.05 13.64
C TYR A 260 4.14 15.40 12.94
N PRO A 261 4.60 16.66 12.99
CA PRO A 261 5.74 17.14 12.18
C PRO A 261 7.07 16.47 12.51
N HIS A 262 7.19 15.85 13.67
CA HIS A 262 8.40 15.15 14.11
C HIS A 262 8.45 13.68 13.67
N LEU A 263 7.37 13.13 13.12
CA LEU A 263 7.27 11.69 12.82
C LEU A 263 7.53 11.34 11.37
N VAL A 264 7.22 12.20 10.42
CA VAL A 264 7.33 11.87 9.00
C VAL A 264 8.03 12.95 8.19
N ASP A 265 9.03 12.52 7.43
CA ASP A 265 9.64 13.30 6.36
C ASP A 265 9.31 12.63 5.02
N HIS A 266 8.92 13.45 4.04
CA HIS A 266 8.57 12.99 2.71
C HIS A 266 9.30 13.83 1.67
N LEU A 267 10.05 13.17 0.82
CA LEU A 267 10.87 13.76 -0.23
C LEU A 267 10.67 13.03 -1.56
N ARG A 268 10.71 13.77 -2.64
CA ARG A 268 10.69 13.23 -4.00
C ARG A 268 11.87 13.75 -4.80
N SER A 269 12.30 12.93 -5.74
CA SER A 269 13.41 13.21 -6.62
C SER A 269 13.09 12.78 -8.04
N GLY A 270 13.73 13.41 -9.01
CA GLY A 270 13.54 13.19 -10.42
C GLY A 270 12.85 14.38 -11.10
N ARG A 271 12.68 14.30 -12.40
CA ARG A 271 11.94 15.29 -13.20
C ARG A 271 10.47 14.91 -13.37
N ASP A 272 9.66 15.84 -13.81
CA ASP A 272 8.24 15.60 -14.16
C ASP A 272 8.13 14.94 -15.54
N ALA A 273 8.74 13.76 -15.69
CA ALA A 273 8.66 12.95 -16.89
C ALA A 273 9.03 11.50 -16.61
N ILE A 274 8.50 10.59 -17.42
CA ILE A 274 8.92 9.19 -17.39
C ILE A 274 10.33 9.08 -17.95
N VAL A 275 11.20 8.39 -17.23
CA VAL A 275 12.56 8.07 -17.67
C VAL A 275 12.57 6.69 -18.30
N TRP A 276 12.90 6.61 -19.59
CA TRP A 276 13.03 5.34 -20.29
C TRP A 276 14.51 4.97 -20.42
N ARG A 277 14.79 3.66 -20.47
CA ARG A 277 16.14 3.16 -20.75
C ARG A 277 16.64 3.68 -22.11
N GLY A 278 17.84 4.28 -22.11
CA GLY A 278 18.43 4.95 -23.28
C GLY A 278 17.94 6.38 -23.54
N GLN A 279 17.07 6.91 -22.67
CA GLN A 279 16.56 8.30 -22.74
C GLN A 279 16.86 9.10 -21.47
N GLN A 280 17.78 8.61 -20.65
CA GLN A 280 18.23 9.26 -19.43
C GLN A 280 18.89 10.60 -19.80
N GLN A 281 18.61 11.63 -19.03
CA GLN A 281 19.22 12.95 -19.15
C GLN A 281 20.20 13.20 -18.00
N PRO A 282 21.17 14.10 -18.13
CA PRO A 282 22.12 14.39 -17.06
C PRO A 282 21.46 14.71 -15.71
N ILE A 283 20.31 15.38 -15.74
CA ILE A 283 19.56 15.73 -14.53
C ILE A 283 19.00 14.48 -13.81
N ASP A 284 18.69 13.41 -14.54
CA ASP A 284 18.17 12.18 -13.92
C ASP A 284 19.23 11.53 -13.01
N TYR A 285 20.51 11.58 -13.41
CA TYR A 285 21.64 11.12 -12.61
C TYR A 285 21.85 11.99 -11.36
N VAL A 286 21.87 13.32 -11.55
CA VAL A 286 22.03 14.26 -10.44
C VAL A 286 20.94 14.11 -9.38
N GLU A 287 19.69 13.98 -9.81
CA GLU A 287 18.56 13.79 -8.91
C GLU A 287 18.60 12.41 -8.22
N ALA A 288 19.04 11.37 -8.92
CA ALA A 288 19.18 10.03 -8.33
C ALA A 288 20.28 10.02 -7.26
N GLU A 289 21.44 10.59 -7.53
CA GLU A 289 22.55 10.69 -6.59
C GLU A 289 22.19 11.55 -5.38
N ARG A 290 21.58 12.71 -5.59
CA ARG A 290 21.12 13.58 -4.50
C ARG A 290 20.16 12.84 -3.55
N ALA A 291 19.21 12.10 -4.10
CA ALA A 291 18.28 11.33 -3.29
C ALA A 291 18.98 10.18 -2.55
N TRP A 292 19.97 9.54 -3.18
CA TRP A 292 20.76 8.50 -2.53
C TRP A 292 21.58 9.04 -1.35
N GLU A 293 22.20 10.20 -1.49
CA GLU A 293 22.93 10.86 -0.39
C GLU A 293 22.02 11.15 0.80
N ILE A 294 20.79 11.60 0.54
CA ILE A 294 19.78 11.82 1.60
C ILE A 294 19.40 10.50 2.27
N ALA A 295 19.14 9.44 1.48
CA ALA A 295 18.79 8.11 1.99
C ALA A 295 19.90 7.56 2.90
N ARG A 296 21.15 7.64 2.43
CA ARG A 296 22.33 7.19 3.17
C ARG A 296 22.49 7.95 4.47
N ALA A 297 22.47 9.28 4.41
CA ALA A 297 22.58 10.12 5.60
C ALA A 297 21.44 9.82 6.61
N ALA A 298 20.24 9.56 6.16
CA ALA A 298 19.11 9.18 7.01
C ALA A 298 19.34 7.82 7.69
N ILE A 299 19.83 6.83 6.96
CA ILE A 299 20.17 5.50 7.48
C ILE A 299 21.32 5.61 8.51
N ASP A 300 22.41 6.29 8.15
CA ASP A 300 23.59 6.43 8.99
C ASP A 300 23.31 7.22 10.27
N SER A 301 22.35 8.15 10.22
CA SER A 301 21.98 8.98 11.39
C SER A 301 21.34 8.19 12.52
N GLY A 302 20.74 7.04 12.24
CA GLY A 302 19.93 6.27 13.18
C GLY A 302 18.68 7.00 13.70
N LEU A 303 18.35 8.18 13.14
CA LEU A 303 17.19 9.00 13.53
C LEU A 303 15.86 8.41 13.04
N TYR A 304 15.89 7.70 11.93
CA TYR A 304 14.71 7.09 11.33
C TYR A 304 14.64 5.61 11.68
N LYS A 305 13.51 5.19 12.23
CA LYS A 305 13.25 3.77 12.52
C LYS A 305 12.68 3.03 11.30
N THR A 306 12.18 3.78 10.31
CA THR A 306 11.71 3.24 9.05
C THR A 306 12.11 4.18 7.92
N VAL A 307 12.77 3.64 6.91
CA VAL A 307 13.14 4.36 5.68
C VAL A 307 12.49 3.64 4.51
N ILE A 308 11.61 4.32 3.81
CA ILE A 308 10.93 3.83 2.61
C ILE A 308 11.65 4.39 1.39
N LEU A 309 12.16 3.49 0.56
CA LEU A 309 12.90 3.81 -0.67
C LEU A 309 12.06 3.35 -1.88
N ASP A 310 11.12 4.19 -2.31
CA ASP A 310 10.20 3.88 -3.40
C ASP A 310 10.82 4.22 -4.76
N GLU A 311 10.73 3.31 -5.72
CA GLU A 311 11.36 3.35 -7.05
C GLU A 311 12.92 3.28 -7.02
N LEU A 312 13.53 2.81 -5.94
CA LEU A 312 14.99 2.58 -5.90
C LEU A 312 15.40 1.47 -6.89
N ASN A 313 14.67 0.36 -6.96
CA ASN A 313 14.97 -0.75 -7.86
C ASN A 313 14.99 -0.31 -9.34
N PRO A 314 13.98 0.39 -9.88
CA PRO A 314 14.02 0.95 -11.23
C PRO A 314 15.15 1.97 -11.43
N THR A 315 15.50 2.76 -10.41
CA THR A 315 16.60 3.74 -10.49
C THR A 315 17.94 3.04 -10.70
N VAL A 316 18.17 1.92 -10.01
CA VAL A 316 19.36 1.07 -10.20
C VAL A 316 19.28 0.33 -11.55
N ASP A 317 18.14 -0.21 -11.93
CA ASP A 317 17.95 -0.91 -13.21
C ASP A 317 18.16 0.03 -14.41
N LEU A 318 17.80 1.30 -14.29
CA LEU A 318 18.08 2.34 -15.29
C LEU A 318 19.54 2.84 -15.26
N GLU A 319 20.38 2.28 -14.40
CA GLU A 319 21.79 2.67 -14.23
C GLU A 319 21.97 4.15 -13.80
N LEU A 320 20.95 4.77 -13.20
CA LEU A 320 21.03 6.12 -12.64
C LEU A 320 21.82 6.14 -11.32
N LEU A 321 21.88 4.99 -10.65
CA LEU A 321 22.76 4.71 -9.52
C LEU A 321 23.54 3.45 -9.80
N SER A 322 24.85 3.49 -9.65
CA SER A 322 25.66 2.27 -9.72
C SER A 322 25.65 1.53 -8.39
N LEU A 323 25.77 0.19 -8.45
CA LEU A 323 25.91 -0.63 -7.24
C LEU A 323 27.18 -0.27 -6.44
N ILE A 324 28.20 0.30 -7.09
CA ILE A 324 29.41 0.81 -6.44
C ILE A 324 29.07 2.01 -5.55
N HIS A 325 28.22 2.93 -6.00
CA HIS A 325 27.77 4.07 -5.19
C HIS A 325 26.96 3.64 -3.95
N ILE A 326 26.31 2.49 -4.04
CA ILE A 326 25.51 1.93 -2.94
C ILE A 326 26.42 1.21 -1.92
N SER A 327 27.48 0.53 -2.37
CA SER A 327 28.32 -0.33 -1.55
C SER A 327 29.56 0.34 -0.97
N GLU A 328 30.06 1.42 -1.57
CA GLU A 328 31.25 2.11 -1.09
C GLU A 328 30.89 3.37 -0.30
N PRO A 329 31.43 3.54 0.94
CA PRO A 329 31.36 4.84 1.60
C PRO A 329 32.18 5.84 0.77
N THR A 330 31.57 6.94 0.33
CA THR A 330 32.29 8.05 -0.27
C THR A 330 33.39 8.49 0.69
N ARG A 331 34.65 8.35 0.28
CA ARG A 331 35.76 8.97 1.02
C ARG A 331 35.56 10.48 0.98
N PRO A 332 35.62 11.18 2.12
CA PRO A 332 35.65 12.63 2.09
C PRO A 332 36.90 13.07 1.31
N TYR A 333 36.70 13.94 0.33
CA TYR A 333 37.77 14.66 -0.34
C TYR A 333 38.40 15.66 0.63
#